data_ed3750bac67c1a6e205faff3adbda8a3
#
_entry.id   ed3750bac67c1a6e205faff3adbda8a3
#
_cell.length_a   1.000
_cell.length_b   1.000
_cell.length_c   1.000
_cell.angle_alpha   90.00
_cell.angle_beta   90.00
_cell.angle_gamma   90.00
#
_symmetry.space_group_name_H-M   'P 1'
#
loop_
_entity.id
_entity.type
_entity.pdbx_description
1 polymer ?
#
loop_
_entity_poly.entity_id
_entity_poly.type
_entity_poly.pdbx_seq_one_letter_code
_entity_poly.pdbx_strand_id
1 'polypeptide(L)'
;MAENRKKKNQRKLPWWLTPVLLLAVLAIRFGGEALGRGFQWLSDSQTSESTTTAQKVPSDETLTVRFLDVGQGDSILLSCGEDTMLIDGGPVEEGQFLVSRLNRLDVTELTYVVNTHPDEDHCGGLAAVLAKYPAEHVYSSVTEYTTKVFSNVVKYTEEQGRQIEVPQTGTHWSLGSATVTVIGPVQEYSDPNNGSLVLRVDYGGTSFLFTGDMEQKAEGDLLESGADVHADVLKAGHHGSPTSSSEAFLTAVQPSVAVISVGADNDYGHPGADVLARLEALNAEIYRTDTQGEIIIVSDGETLSITTDPTSREPAAGKDAPFVGNRNSMIVHSASCAKLPGEENRIYFNSAEEAEEYGYKKHTCIK
;
A
#
# COMPACT_ATOMS: atom_id res chain seq x y z
N MET A 1 49.06 -6.33 86.75
CA MET A 1 49.74 -6.86 85.56
C MET A 1 48.84 -7.92 84.93
N ALA A 2 48.15 -7.58 83.87
CA ALA A 2 47.21 -8.48 83.19
C ALA A 2 47.70 -8.69 81.72
N GLU A 3 47.97 -9.94 81.47
CA GLU A 3 48.52 -10.42 80.23
C GLU A 3 47.43 -10.61 79.17
N ASN A 4 47.56 -9.93 78.06
CA ASN A 4 46.54 -9.85 77.01
C ASN A 4 46.83 -10.94 75.96
N ARG A 5 46.15 -12.09 75.98
CA ARG A 5 46.24 -13.12 74.98
C ARG A 5 45.31 -12.81 73.75
N LYS A 6 45.90 -12.45 72.62
CA LYS A 6 45.21 -12.32 71.32
C LYS A 6 44.72 -13.68 70.87
N LYS A 7 43.42 -13.90 70.74
CA LYS A 7 42.81 -15.03 70.07
C LYS A 7 42.85 -14.78 68.55
N LYS A 8 43.50 -15.64 67.77
CA LYS A 8 43.44 -15.71 66.32
C LYS A 8 42.06 -16.21 65.86
N ASN A 9 41.27 -15.35 65.22
CA ASN A 9 39.99 -15.71 64.66
C ASN A 9 40.20 -16.44 63.33
N GLN A 10 40.07 -17.76 63.30
CA GLN A 10 40.01 -18.55 62.07
C GLN A 10 38.64 -18.42 61.47
N ARG A 11 38.51 -17.67 60.35
CA ARG A 11 37.30 -17.60 59.54
C ARG A 11 37.10 -18.94 58.81
N LYS A 12 36.13 -19.74 59.23
CA LYS A 12 35.67 -20.93 58.51
C LYS A 12 34.97 -20.50 57.23
N LEU A 13 35.34 -21.05 56.09
CA LEU A 13 34.64 -20.84 54.80
C LEU A 13 33.17 -21.35 54.95
N PRO A 14 32.21 -20.64 54.34
CA PRO A 14 30.82 -21.06 54.37
C PRO A 14 30.62 -22.41 53.64
N TRP A 15 29.85 -23.30 54.23
CA TRP A 15 29.63 -24.70 53.81
C TRP A 15 29.07 -24.83 52.36
N TRP A 16 28.45 -23.79 51.83
CA TRP A 16 27.91 -23.79 50.45
C TRP A 16 28.98 -23.62 49.36
N LEU A 17 30.21 -23.22 49.66
CA LEU A 17 31.33 -23.13 48.72
C LEU A 17 32.00 -24.47 48.42
N THR A 18 31.78 -25.49 49.22
CA THR A 18 32.38 -26.82 49.04
C THR A 18 31.85 -27.55 47.79
N PRO A 19 30.56 -27.55 47.43
CA PRO A 19 30.09 -28.19 46.21
C PRO A 19 30.56 -27.46 44.92
N VAL A 20 30.73 -26.12 44.96
CA VAL A 20 31.19 -25.35 43.82
C VAL A 20 32.65 -25.65 43.46
N LEU A 21 33.53 -25.83 44.45
CA LEU A 21 34.93 -26.22 44.25
C LEU A 21 35.06 -27.66 43.72
N LEU A 22 34.18 -28.59 44.15
CA LEU A 22 34.16 -29.97 43.66
C LEU A 22 33.71 -30.06 42.18
N LEU A 23 32.74 -29.25 41.76
CA LEU A 23 32.31 -29.16 40.36
C LEU A 23 33.41 -28.56 39.46
N ALA A 24 34.14 -27.57 39.97
CA ALA A 24 35.24 -26.97 39.20
C ALA A 24 36.41 -27.96 38.99
N VAL A 25 36.74 -28.82 39.98
CA VAL A 25 37.79 -29.83 39.88
C VAL A 25 37.37 -31.00 38.96
N LEU A 26 36.08 -31.38 38.93
CA LEU A 26 35.55 -32.39 38.01
C LEU A 26 35.52 -31.87 36.57
N ALA A 27 35.22 -30.60 36.36
CA ALA A 27 35.26 -30.00 35.01
C ALA A 27 36.68 -29.98 34.42
N ILE A 28 37.72 -29.82 35.24
CA ILE A 28 39.10 -29.79 34.77
C ILE A 28 39.62 -31.22 34.49
N ARG A 29 39.09 -32.27 35.10
CA ARG A 29 39.56 -33.67 34.93
C ARG A 29 38.84 -34.45 33.83
N PHE A 30 37.59 -34.05 33.47
CA PHE A 30 36.79 -34.75 32.47
C PHE A 30 36.34 -33.86 31.28
N GLY A 31 36.73 -32.58 31.26
CA GLY A 31 36.26 -31.60 30.26
C GLY A 31 37.17 -31.44 29.05
N GLY A 32 38.29 -32.12 28.96
CA GLY A 32 39.28 -31.90 27.88
C GLY A 32 38.79 -32.31 26.48
N GLU A 33 37.92 -33.29 26.37
CA GLU A 33 37.38 -33.72 25.08
C GLU A 33 36.02 -33.14 24.72
N ALA A 34 35.24 -32.64 25.72
CA ALA A 34 33.94 -32.04 25.49
C ALA A 34 34.03 -30.55 25.07
N LEU A 35 35.06 -29.84 25.49
CA LEU A 35 35.30 -28.46 25.10
C LEU A 35 35.75 -28.29 23.65
N GLY A 36 36.42 -29.29 23.09
CA GLY A 36 36.83 -29.28 21.67
C GLY A 36 35.65 -29.38 20.68
N ARG A 37 34.58 -30.09 21.05
CA ARG A 37 33.38 -30.22 20.21
C ARG A 37 32.41 -29.04 20.38
N GLY A 38 32.38 -28.38 21.53
CA GLY A 38 31.54 -27.19 21.75
C GLY A 38 32.06 -25.96 21.04
N PHE A 39 33.38 -25.81 20.89
CA PHE A 39 33.97 -24.69 20.17
C PHE A 39 33.85 -24.84 18.65
N GLN A 40 33.79 -26.07 18.14
CA GLN A 40 33.56 -26.32 16.72
C GLN A 40 32.11 -26.04 16.32
N TRP A 41 31.14 -26.19 17.25
CA TRP A 41 29.75 -25.88 17.00
C TRP A 41 29.46 -24.34 17.01
N LEU A 42 30.28 -23.57 17.74
CA LEU A 42 30.20 -22.10 17.77
C LEU A 42 30.93 -21.42 16.61
N SER A 43 31.86 -22.16 15.93
CA SER A 43 32.50 -21.62 14.73
C SER A 43 31.75 -21.95 13.44
N ASP A 44 30.81 -22.92 13.50
CA ASP A 44 29.90 -23.27 12.40
C ASP A 44 28.54 -22.60 12.48
N SER A 45 28.30 -21.70 13.47
CA SER A 45 27.27 -20.66 13.32
C SER A 45 27.80 -19.69 12.26
N GLN A 46 27.69 -20.09 11.01
CA GLN A 46 27.65 -19.16 9.89
C GLN A 46 26.57 -18.14 10.25
N THR A 47 26.99 -16.89 10.42
CA THR A 47 26.15 -15.78 10.11
C THR A 47 25.56 -16.07 8.74
N SER A 48 24.33 -16.57 8.70
CA SER A 48 23.50 -16.39 7.53
C SER A 48 23.30 -14.89 7.43
N GLU A 49 24.25 -14.19 6.83
CA GLU A 49 23.91 -13.01 6.08
C GLU A 49 22.81 -13.51 5.12
N SER A 50 21.57 -13.16 5.43
CA SER A 50 20.53 -13.17 4.44
C SER A 50 20.93 -12.09 3.42
N THR A 51 21.81 -12.48 2.51
CA THR A 51 21.92 -11.82 1.23
C THR A 51 20.56 -12.07 0.60
N THR A 52 19.64 -11.11 0.79
CA THR A 52 18.52 -10.95 -0.09
C THR A 52 19.15 -10.73 -1.45
N THR A 53 19.29 -11.81 -2.23
CA THR A 53 19.73 -11.71 -3.61
C THR A 53 18.59 -10.95 -4.27
N ALA A 54 18.84 -9.67 -4.59
CA ALA A 54 17.91 -8.87 -5.36
C ALA A 54 17.51 -9.71 -6.57
N GLN A 55 16.20 -9.94 -6.72
CA GLN A 55 15.67 -10.77 -7.79
C GLN A 55 16.10 -10.09 -9.09
N LYS A 56 16.78 -10.80 -9.99
CA LYS A 56 17.26 -10.20 -11.23
C LYS A 56 16.06 -9.92 -12.13
N VAL A 57 15.69 -8.65 -12.20
CA VAL A 57 14.63 -8.17 -13.08
C VAL A 57 15.05 -8.38 -14.53
N PRO A 58 14.14 -8.85 -15.42
CA PRO A 58 14.39 -8.87 -16.86
C PRO A 58 14.70 -7.45 -17.37
N SER A 59 15.63 -7.30 -18.30
CA SER A 59 16.16 -6.01 -18.74
C SER A 59 15.14 -5.13 -19.51
N ASP A 60 13.99 -5.67 -19.87
CA ASP A 60 12.91 -5.08 -20.66
C ASP A 60 11.58 -5.00 -19.91
N GLU A 61 11.54 -5.44 -18.65
CA GLU A 61 10.37 -5.34 -17.79
C GLU A 61 10.53 -4.17 -16.80
N THR A 62 9.43 -3.49 -16.52
CA THR A 62 9.35 -2.43 -15.51
C THR A 62 8.12 -2.63 -14.64
N LEU A 63 8.21 -2.20 -13.37
CA LEU A 63 7.03 -2.04 -12.52
C LEU A 63 6.52 -0.61 -12.68
N THR A 64 5.28 -0.45 -13.13
CA THR A 64 4.60 0.84 -13.17
C THR A 64 3.54 0.88 -12.08
N VAL A 65 3.60 1.89 -11.23
CA VAL A 65 2.62 2.17 -10.18
C VAL A 65 1.96 3.51 -10.47
N ARG A 66 0.62 3.50 -10.63
CA ARG A 66 -0.20 4.68 -10.90
C ARG A 66 -1.14 4.93 -9.75
N PHE A 67 -0.99 6.05 -9.08
CA PHE A 67 -1.94 6.56 -8.10
C PHE A 67 -2.96 7.40 -8.85
N LEU A 68 -4.12 6.83 -9.11
CA LEU A 68 -5.17 7.43 -9.92
C LEU A 68 -5.85 8.56 -9.13
N ASP A 69 -6.10 9.69 -9.79
CA ASP A 69 -6.86 10.78 -9.18
C ASP A 69 -8.36 10.44 -9.21
N VAL A 70 -8.84 9.86 -8.13
CA VAL A 70 -10.26 9.51 -7.90
C VAL A 70 -10.95 10.48 -6.92
N GLY A 71 -10.38 11.69 -6.74
CA GLY A 71 -10.84 12.61 -5.72
C GLY A 71 -10.47 12.15 -4.31
N GLN A 72 -11.41 12.24 -3.37
CA GLN A 72 -11.17 11.74 -2.01
C GLN A 72 -11.32 10.22 -2.00
N GLY A 73 -10.19 9.51 -1.82
CA GLY A 73 -10.14 8.05 -1.80
C GLY A 73 -8.88 7.49 -2.44
N ASP A 74 -8.75 6.17 -2.44
CA ASP A 74 -7.62 5.45 -3.03
C ASP A 74 -8.03 4.66 -4.27
N SER A 75 -7.22 4.74 -5.31
CA SER A 75 -7.21 3.77 -6.41
C SER A 75 -5.81 3.73 -7.01
N ILE A 76 -5.18 2.56 -6.98
CA ILE A 76 -3.79 2.42 -7.39
C ILE A 76 -3.68 1.24 -8.35
N LEU A 77 -3.20 1.50 -9.56
CA LEU A 77 -2.97 0.47 -10.57
C LEU A 77 -1.47 0.15 -10.66
N LEU A 78 -1.13 -1.11 -10.44
CA LEU A 78 0.20 -1.65 -10.66
C LEU A 78 0.22 -2.50 -11.92
N SER A 79 1.25 -2.38 -12.73
CA SER A 79 1.48 -3.20 -13.92
C SER A 79 2.92 -3.66 -13.97
N CYS A 80 3.15 -4.96 -14.15
CA CYS A 80 4.47 -5.57 -14.28
C CYS A 80 4.39 -6.77 -15.23
N GLY A 81 5.09 -6.70 -16.37
CA GLY A 81 4.93 -7.67 -17.42
C GLY A 81 3.50 -7.68 -17.98
N GLU A 82 2.87 -8.85 -18.00
CA GLU A 82 1.47 -9.01 -18.40
C GLU A 82 0.48 -8.89 -17.24
N ASP A 83 0.98 -8.88 -15.99
CA ASP A 83 0.14 -8.84 -14.80
C ASP A 83 -0.26 -7.42 -14.41
N THR A 84 -1.51 -7.31 -13.98
CA THR A 84 -2.08 -6.05 -13.46
C THR A 84 -2.73 -6.26 -12.10
N MET A 85 -2.54 -5.32 -11.20
CA MET A 85 -3.17 -5.30 -9.89
C MET A 85 -3.80 -3.93 -9.63
N LEU A 86 -5.08 -3.93 -9.29
CA LEU A 86 -5.78 -2.74 -8.84
C LEU A 86 -5.96 -2.81 -7.33
N ILE A 87 -5.40 -1.85 -6.60
CA ILE A 87 -5.62 -1.67 -5.17
C ILE A 87 -6.63 -0.55 -4.99
N ASP A 88 -7.78 -0.87 -4.42
CA ASP A 88 -8.92 0.01 -4.20
C ASP A 88 -9.51 0.65 -5.47
N GLY A 89 -10.67 1.25 -5.35
CA GLY A 89 -11.42 1.77 -6.49
C GLY A 89 -11.98 3.17 -6.29
N GLY A 90 -11.59 3.87 -5.22
CA GLY A 90 -12.16 5.17 -4.91
C GLY A 90 -13.65 5.13 -4.59
N PRO A 91 -14.31 6.30 -4.48
CA PRO A 91 -15.73 6.39 -4.17
C PRO A 91 -16.62 5.91 -5.32
N VAL A 92 -17.88 5.64 -5.02
CA VAL A 92 -18.86 5.06 -5.96
C VAL A 92 -19.02 5.89 -7.24
N GLU A 93 -19.04 7.22 -7.12
CA GLU A 93 -19.20 8.16 -8.23
C GLU A 93 -18.04 8.09 -9.23
N GLU A 94 -16.87 7.66 -8.80
CA GLU A 94 -15.68 7.55 -9.66
C GLU A 94 -15.59 6.22 -10.40
N GLY A 95 -16.51 5.28 -10.15
CA GLY A 95 -16.47 3.96 -10.77
C GLY A 95 -16.47 3.99 -12.31
N GLN A 96 -17.26 4.90 -12.94
CA GLN A 96 -17.28 5.03 -14.40
C GLN A 96 -16.00 5.69 -14.93
N PHE A 97 -15.47 6.70 -14.23
CA PHE A 97 -14.18 7.27 -14.56
C PHE A 97 -13.07 6.21 -14.50
N LEU A 98 -13.06 5.39 -13.45
CA LEU A 98 -12.07 4.33 -13.27
C LEU A 98 -12.14 3.30 -14.40
N VAL A 99 -13.33 2.85 -14.78
CA VAL A 99 -13.54 1.97 -15.96
C VAL A 99 -12.98 2.61 -17.23
N SER A 100 -13.29 3.89 -17.49
CA SER A 100 -12.77 4.63 -18.63
C SER A 100 -11.24 4.77 -18.58
N ARG A 101 -10.68 5.05 -17.39
CA ARG A 101 -9.22 5.19 -17.22
C ARG A 101 -8.49 3.89 -17.48
N LEU A 102 -8.98 2.77 -16.96
CA LEU A 102 -8.42 1.44 -17.22
C LEU A 102 -8.47 1.10 -18.72
N ASN A 103 -9.58 1.42 -19.39
CA ASN A 103 -9.69 1.22 -20.86
C ASN A 103 -8.66 2.04 -21.63
N ARG A 104 -8.41 3.30 -21.25
CA ARG A 104 -7.37 4.15 -21.88
C ARG A 104 -5.95 3.71 -21.60
N LEU A 105 -5.76 2.91 -20.57
CA LEU A 105 -4.49 2.28 -20.23
C LEU A 105 -4.35 0.88 -20.84
N ASP A 106 -5.26 0.53 -21.78
CA ASP A 106 -5.31 -0.76 -22.49
C ASP A 106 -5.42 -1.98 -21.54
N VAL A 107 -5.98 -1.78 -20.32
CA VAL A 107 -6.26 -2.87 -19.41
C VAL A 107 -7.44 -3.68 -19.94
N THR A 108 -7.24 -4.98 -20.15
CA THR A 108 -8.29 -5.90 -20.65
C THR A 108 -8.79 -6.84 -19.56
N GLU A 109 -7.95 -7.12 -18.58
CA GLU A 109 -8.25 -7.97 -17.43
C GLU A 109 -7.39 -7.53 -16.24
N LEU A 110 -7.73 -7.96 -15.05
CA LEU A 110 -6.99 -7.71 -13.82
C LEU A 110 -6.54 -9.04 -13.22
N THR A 111 -5.24 -9.25 -13.09
CA THR A 111 -4.73 -10.44 -12.40
C THR A 111 -5.17 -10.40 -10.93
N TYR A 112 -5.09 -9.21 -10.31
CA TYR A 112 -5.50 -9.02 -8.92
C TYR A 112 -6.35 -7.76 -8.76
N VAL A 113 -7.42 -7.88 -7.97
CA VAL A 113 -8.15 -6.76 -7.38
C VAL A 113 -7.99 -6.88 -5.88
N VAL A 114 -7.49 -5.85 -5.24
CA VAL A 114 -7.28 -5.80 -3.78
C VAL A 114 -8.09 -4.65 -3.22
N ASN A 115 -8.99 -4.95 -2.29
CA ASN A 115 -9.65 -3.94 -1.48
C ASN A 115 -8.99 -3.90 -0.09
N THR A 116 -8.39 -2.77 0.27
CA THR A 116 -7.68 -2.65 1.54
C THR A 116 -8.62 -2.78 2.72
N HIS A 117 -9.77 -2.09 2.67
CA HIS A 117 -10.83 -2.14 3.68
C HIS A 117 -12.18 -1.71 3.08
N PRO A 118 -13.32 -1.98 3.75
CA PRO A 118 -14.64 -1.90 3.15
C PRO A 118 -15.26 -0.49 3.09
N ASP A 119 -14.53 0.58 3.41
CA ASP A 119 -15.07 1.94 3.37
C ASP A 119 -15.27 2.42 1.92
N GLU A 120 -16.24 3.32 1.73
CA GLU A 120 -16.78 3.66 0.42
C GLU A 120 -15.74 4.30 -0.50
N ASP A 121 -14.89 5.14 0.04
CA ASP A 121 -13.82 5.84 -0.69
C ASP A 121 -12.63 4.93 -1.08
N HIS A 122 -12.74 3.63 -0.76
CA HIS A 122 -11.83 2.56 -1.19
C HIS A 122 -12.54 1.51 -2.04
N CYS A 123 -13.68 1.00 -1.57
CA CYS A 123 -14.37 -0.09 -2.28
C CYS A 123 -15.39 0.39 -3.31
N GLY A 124 -15.76 1.67 -3.32
CA GLY A 124 -16.91 2.20 -4.05
C GLY A 124 -16.90 1.94 -5.55
N GLY A 125 -15.82 2.30 -6.21
CA GLY A 125 -15.66 2.12 -7.65
C GLY A 125 -15.40 0.68 -8.10
N LEU A 126 -14.97 -0.21 -7.19
CA LEU A 126 -14.62 -1.59 -7.53
C LEU A 126 -15.79 -2.38 -8.15
N ALA A 127 -17.02 -2.09 -7.73
CA ALA A 127 -18.20 -2.75 -8.30
C ALA A 127 -18.36 -2.46 -9.80
N ALA A 128 -18.05 -1.25 -10.27
CA ALA A 128 -18.09 -0.89 -11.69
C ALA A 128 -16.95 -1.56 -12.45
N VAL A 129 -15.76 -1.63 -11.86
CA VAL A 129 -14.60 -2.32 -12.44
C VAL A 129 -14.89 -3.81 -12.60
N LEU A 130 -15.32 -4.50 -11.54
CA LEU A 130 -15.63 -5.93 -11.55
C LEU A 130 -16.82 -6.27 -12.47
N ALA A 131 -17.75 -5.33 -12.69
CA ALA A 131 -18.82 -5.51 -13.68
C ALA A 131 -18.30 -5.47 -15.13
N LYS A 132 -17.13 -4.89 -15.39
CA LYS A 132 -16.58 -4.63 -16.72
C LYS A 132 -15.36 -5.49 -17.04
N TYR A 133 -14.43 -5.65 -16.10
CA TYR A 133 -13.16 -6.34 -16.28
C TYR A 133 -13.16 -7.69 -15.58
N PRO A 134 -12.71 -8.77 -16.27
CA PRO A 134 -12.41 -10.02 -15.58
C PRO A 134 -11.34 -9.79 -14.51
N ALA A 135 -11.53 -10.40 -13.35
CA ALA A 135 -10.53 -10.44 -12.28
C ALA A 135 -10.17 -11.90 -11.97
N GLU A 136 -8.88 -12.22 -11.93
CA GLU A 136 -8.47 -13.59 -11.63
C GLU A 136 -8.54 -13.87 -10.13
N HIS A 137 -8.05 -12.94 -9.32
CA HIS A 137 -8.09 -12.97 -7.87
C HIS A 137 -8.71 -11.70 -7.30
N VAL A 138 -9.58 -11.85 -6.30
CA VAL A 138 -10.18 -10.72 -5.57
C VAL A 138 -9.88 -10.89 -4.10
N TYR A 139 -9.01 -10.00 -3.57
CA TYR A 139 -8.62 -9.97 -2.18
C TYR A 139 -9.28 -8.81 -1.46
N SER A 140 -9.64 -9.00 -0.19
CA SER A 140 -10.11 -7.92 0.68
C SER A 140 -9.78 -8.25 2.13
N SER A 141 -9.79 -7.25 3.00
CA SER A 141 -9.66 -7.45 4.46
C SER A 141 -10.86 -8.20 5.06
N VAL A 142 -12.00 -8.21 4.38
CA VAL A 142 -13.23 -8.89 4.80
C VAL A 142 -13.92 -9.55 3.60
N THR A 143 -14.70 -10.62 3.84
CA THR A 143 -15.51 -11.26 2.79
C THR A 143 -16.95 -10.73 2.71
N GLU A 144 -17.42 -10.05 3.75
CA GLU A 144 -18.74 -9.43 3.83
C GLU A 144 -18.68 -8.17 4.70
N TYR A 145 -19.53 -7.21 4.40
CA TYR A 145 -19.69 -6.01 5.18
C TYR A 145 -21.11 -5.48 5.11
N THR A 146 -21.52 -4.63 6.05
CA THR A 146 -22.92 -4.22 6.21
C THR A 146 -23.41 -3.18 5.19
N THR A 147 -22.49 -2.55 4.44
CA THR A 147 -22.84 -1.53 3.45
C THR A 147 -23.33 -2.16 2.14
N LYS A 148 -24.23 -1.45 1.46
CA LYS A 148 -24.66 -1.84 0.12
C LYS A 148 -23.53 -1.73 -0.90
N VAL A 149 -22.61 -0.80 -0.69
CA VAL A 149 -21.46 -0.55 -1.56
C VAL A 149 -20.61 -1.82 -1.61
N PHE A 150 -20.19 -2.32 -0.46
CA PHE A 150 -19.40 -3.55 -0.40
C PHE A 150 -20.18 -4.79 -0.88
N SER A 151 -21.50 -4.85 -0.59
CA SER A 151 -22.35 -5.93 -1.12
C SER A 151 -22.37 -5.98 -2.65
N ASN A 152 -22.21 -4.86 -3.34
CA ASN A 152 -22.07 -4.83 -4.79
C ASN A 152 -20.71 -5.36 -5.25
N VAL A 153 -19.63 -5.13 -4.51
CA VAL A 153 -18.30 -5.73 -4.79
C VAL A 153 -18.41 -7.25 -4.72
N VAL A 154 -19.01 -7.79 -3.63
CA VAL A 154 -19.26 -9.23 -3.47
C VAL A 154 -20.06 -9.77 -4.66
N LYS A 155 -21.18 -9.10 -4.99
CA LYS A 155 -22.06 -9.51 -6.08
C LYS A 155 -21.33 -9.66 -7.41
N TYR A 156 -20.57 -8.63 -7.84
CA TYR A 156 -19.88 -8.68 -9.13
C TYR A 156 -18.67 -9.61 -9.14
N THR A 157 -18.07 -9.88 -8.00
CA THR A 157 -17.08 -10.94 -7.85
C THR A 157 -17.72 -12.32 -8.06
N GLU A 158 -18.86 -12.57 -7.43
CA GLU A 158 -19.60 -13.83 -7.58
C GLU A 158 -20.16 -14.03 -9.00
N GLU A 159 -20.62 -12.96 -9.67
CA GLU A 159 -21.07 -13.02 -11.07
C GLU A 159 -19.97 -13.46 -12.04
N GLN A 160 -18.70 -13.24 -11.69
CA GLN A 160 -17.53 -13.76 -12.41
C GLN A 160 -17.18 -15.21 -12.03
N GLY A 161 -17.94 -15.84 -11.11
CA GLY A 161 -17.62 -17.17 -10.56
C GLY A 161 -16.42 -17.18 -9.63
N ARG A 162 -16.05 -16.03 -9.07
CA ARG A 162 -14.96 -15.84 -8.09
C ARG A 162 -15.54 -15.61 -6.71
N GLN A 163 -14.67 -15.67 -5.70
CA GLN A 163 -14.99 -15.33 -4.32
C GLN A 163 -13.95 -14.36 -3.81
N ILE A 164 -14.35 -13.49 -2.87
CA ILE A 164 -13.40 -12.64 -2.15
C ILE A 164 -12.63 -13.51 -1.16
N GLU A 165 -11.31 -13.43 -1.22
CA GLU A 165 -10.40 -14.10 -0.31
C GLU A 165 -9.78 -13.09 0.65
N VAL A 166 -9.60 -13.47 1.92
CA VAL A 166 -8.89 -12.68 2.94
C VAL A 166 -7.47 -13.24 3.07
N PRO A 167 -6.47 -12.59 2.47
CA PRO A 167 -5.09 -13.06 2.57
C PRO A 167 -4.56 -12.86 4.00
N GLN A 168 -3.90 -13.88 4.53
CA GLN A 168 -3.27 -13.80 5.86
C GLN A 168 -1.96 -13.01 5.77
N THR A 169 -1.60 -12.33 6.86
CA THR A 169 -0.27 -11.70 7.00
C THR A 169 0.84 -12.73 6.75
N GLY A 170 1.81 -12.37 5.92
CA GLY A 170 2.85 -13.27 5.39
C GLY A 170 2.49 -13.96 4.07
N THR A 171 1.23 -13.88 3.61
CA THR A 171 0.88 -14.32 2.24
C THR A 171 1.62 -13.46 1.22
N HIS A 172 2.12 -14.09 0.17
CA HIS A 172 2.80 -13.40 -0.93
C HIS A 172 2.43 -14.02 -2.27
N TRP A 173 2.50 -13.21 -3.33
CA TRP A 173 2.29 -13.63 -4.72
C TRP A 173 3.17 -12.82 -5.67
N SER A 174 3.29 -13.28 -6.90
CA SER A 174 4.01 -12.57 -7.96
C SER A 174 3.08 -11.62 -8.71
N LEU A 175 3.60 -10.47 -9.11
CA LEU A 175 3.02 -9.57 -10.10
C LEU A 175 4.12 -9.34 -11.16
N GLY A 176 4.12 -10.12 -12.25
CA GLY A 176 5.27 -10.24 -13.12
C GLY A 176 6.51 -10.65 -12.33
N SER A 177 7.58 -9.86 -12.44
CA SER A 177 8.81 -10.05 -11.65
C SER A 177 8.80 -9.36 -10.28
N ALA A 178 7.74 -8.63 -9.94
CA ALA A 178 7.57 -8.07 -8.60
C ALA A 178 7.01 -9.11 -7.62
N THR A 179 7.32 -8.94 -6.35
CA THR A 179 6.74 -9.74 -5.26
C THR A 179 5.86 -8.85 -4.40
N VAL A 180 4.59 -9.23 -4.24
CA VAL A 180 3.65 -8.58 -3.34
C VAL A 180 3.54 -9.41 -2.06
N THR A 181 3.70 -8.78 -0.92
CA THR A 181 3.61 -9.42 0.40
C THR A 181 2.60 -8.69 1.28
N VAL A 182 1.66 -9.42 1.87
CA VAL A 182 0.76 -8.88 2.89
C VAL A 182 1.52 -8.84 4.22
N ILE A 183 1.78 -7.63 4.74
CA ILE A 183 2.48 -7.47 6.03
C ILE A 183 1.56 -7.04 7.17
N GLY A 184 0.34 -6.63 6.87
CA GLY A 184 -0.71 -6.29 7.82
C GLY A 184 -2.12 -6.55 7.26
N PRO A 185 -3.15 -6.55 8.12
CA PRO A 185 -3.11 -6.28 9.57
C PRO A 185 -2.51 -7.46 10.35
N VAL A 186 -1.80 -7.16 11.45
CA VAL A 186 -1.14 -8.20 12.29
C VAL A 186 -2.08 -8.81 13.34
N GLN A 187 -3.26 -8.27 13.50
CA GLN A 187 -4.33 -8.76 14.35
C GLN A 187 -5.69 -8.27 13.84
N GLU A 188 -6.78 -8.76 14.43
CA GLU A 188 -8.12 -8.26 14.13
C GLU A 188 -8.37 -6.90 14.79
N TYR A 189 -9.01 -5.99 14.05
CA TYR A 189 -9.42 -4.68 14.52
C TYR A 189 -10.92 -4.51 14.34
N SER A 190 -11.56 -3.81 15.30
CA SER A 190 -12.98 -3.43 15.17
C SER A 190 -13.20 -2.21 14.28
N ASP A 191 -12.17 -1.44 14.07
CA ASP A 191 -12.13 -0.27 13.20
C ASP A 191 -11.65 -0.71 11.81
N PRO A 192 -12.41 -0.44 10.74
CA PRO A 192 -12.05 -0.86 9.38
C PRO A 192 -10.71 -0.30 8.92
N ASN A 193 -10.40 0.96 9.24
CA ASN A 193 -9.17 1.63 8.84
C ASN A 193 -7.94 0.88 9.36
N ASN A 194 -7.95 0.58 10.68
CA ASN A 194 -6.88 -0.23 11.29
C ASN A 194 -6.84 -1.68 10.78
N GLY A 195 -7.97 -2.16 10.22
CA GLY A 195 -8.08 -3.46 9.55
C GLY A 195 -7.61 -3.47 8.09
N SER A 196 -7.09 -2.39 7.56
CA SER A 196 -6.59 -2.29 6.19
C SER A 196 -5.55 -3.36 5.88
N LEU A 197 -5.66 -4.00 4.72
CA LEU A 197 -4.57 -4.80 4.16
C LEU A 197 -3.37 -3.87 3.89
N VAL A 198 -2.23 -4.21 4.48
CA VAL A 198 -0.97 -3.50 4.25
C VAL A 198 -0.11 -4.34 3.32
N LEU A 199 0.19 -3.79 2.16
CA LEU A 199 0.93 -4.48 1.12
C LEU A 199 2.33 -3.87 0.95
N ARG A 200 3.34 -4.74 0.96
CA ARG A 200 4.69 -4.41 0.53
C ARG A 200 4.91 -5.00 -0.87
N VAL A 201 5.44 -4.20 -1.78
CA VAL A 201 5.81 -4.66 -3.13
C VAL A 201 7.29 -4.43 -3.33
N ASP A 202 8.02 -5.51 -3.60
CA ASP A 202 9.45 -5.50 -3.88
C ASP A 202 9.70 -5.79 -5.36
N TYR A 203 10.50 -4.94 -6.01
CA TYR A 203 10.87 -5.08 -7.41
C TYR A 203 12.35 -4.73 -7.62
N GLY A 204 13.18 -5.75 -7.82
CA GLY A 204 14.63 -5.58 -7.87
C GLY A 204 15.18 -5.01 -6.56
N GLY A 205 15.75 -3.82 -6.61
CA GLY A 205 16.25 -3.08 -5.47
C GLY A 205 15.31 -1.97 -4.99
N THR A 206 14.08 -1.87 -5.54
CA THR A 206 13.09 -0.85 -5.17
C THR A 206 11.92 -1.46 -4.42
N SER A 207 11.29 -0.68 -3.55
CA SER A 207 10.23 -1.15 -2.67
C SER A 207 9.12 -0.11 -2.49
N PHE A 208 7.87 -0.60 -2.40
CA PHE A 208 6.66 0.20 -2.23
C PHE A 208 5.86 -0.32 -1.04
N LEU A 209 5.29 0.60 -0.28
CA LEU A 209 4.43 0.28 0.86
C LEU A 209 3.07 0.96 0.70
N PHE A 210 2.00 0.15 0.65
CA PHE A 210 0.62 0.59 0.56
C PHE A 210 -0.08 0.26 1.87
N THR A 211 -0.58 1.25 2.57
CA THR A 211 -1.07 1.13 3.94
C THR A 211 -2.59 1.23 4.05
N GLY A 212 -3.30 1.49 2.93
CA GLY A 212 -4.70 1.85 2.98
C GLY A 212 -4.90 3.00 3.97
N ASP A 213 -5.84 2.84 4.88
CA ASP A 213 -6.16 3.82 5.91
C ASP A 213 -5.68 3.43 7.30
N MET A 214 -4.67 2.56 7.37
CA MET A 214 -4.03 2.16 8.62
C MET A 214 -3.69 3.37 9.49
N GLU A 215 -4.14 3.35 10.74
CA GLU A 215 -3.92 4.42 11.71
C GLU A 215 -2.82 4.07 12.72
N GLN A 216 -2.45 5.03 13.57
CA GLN A 216 -1.32 4.93 14.51
C GLN A 216 -1.36 3.70 15.40
N LYS A 217 -2.57 3.19 15.73
CA LYS A 217 -2.67 1.97 16.54
C LYS A 217 -2.14 0.77 15.76
N ALA A 218 -2.59 0.56 14.54
CA ALA A 218 -2.15 -0.57 13.71
C ALA A 218 -0.72 -0.37 13.22
N GLU A 219 -0.26 0.87 13.00
CA GLU A 219 1.14 1.19 12.75
C GLU A 219 2.05 0.70 13.90
N GLY A 220 1.67 1.00 15.15
CA GLY A 220 2.41 0.56 16.33
C GLY A 220 2.45 -0.96 16.46
N ASP A 221 1.30 -1.62 16.30
CA ASP A 221 1.19 -3.08 16.34
C ASP A 221 2.04 -3.75 15.22
N LEU A 222 2.06 -3.14 14.02
CA LEU A 222 2.87 -3.60 12.88
C LEU A 222 4.37 -3.49 13.19
N LEU A 223 4.82 -2.38 13.77
CA LEU A 223 6.21 -2.20 14.20
C LEU A 223 6.59 -3.20 15.29
N GLU A 224 5.71 -3.43 16.28
CA GLU A 224 5.93 -4.39 17.36
C GLU A 224 6.01 -5.83 16.84
N SER A 225 5.35 -6.16 15.73
CA SER A 225 5.42 -7.48 15.10
C SER A 225 6.79 -7.80 14.52
N GLY A 226 7.62 -6.78 14.28
CA GLY A 226 8.92 -6.91 13.62
C GLY A 226 8.82 -7.07 12.10
N ALA A 227 7.68 -6.73 11.49
CA ALA A 227 7.53 -6.72 10.04
C ALA A 227 8.51 -5.72 9.39
N ASP A 228 9.05 -6.07 8.24
CA ASP A 228 9.86 -5.15 7.44
C ASP A 228 8.95 -4.12 6.75
N VAL A 229 8.94 -2.90 7.29
CA VAL A 229 8.16 -1.77 6.78
C VAL A 229 8.99 -0.79 5.96
N HIS A 230 10.32 -0.99 5.85
CA HIS A 230 11.17 -0.10 5.06
C HIS A 230 10.72 -0.09 3.60
N ALA A 231 10.56 1.10 3.00
CA ALA A 231 10.18 1.22 1.59
C ALA A 231 10.65 2.55 0.99
N ASP A 232 11.03 2.51 -0.30
CA ASP A 232 11.43 3.71 -1.04
C ASP A 232 10.24 4.62 -1.31
N VAL A 233 9.08 4.03 -1.59
CA VAL A 233 7.81 4.73 -1.86
C VAL A 233 6.77 4.33 -0.83
N LEU A 234 6.19 5.31 -0.16
CA LEU A 234 5.09 5.16 0.78
C LEU A 234 3.81 5.78 0.20
N LYS A 235 2.71 5.01 0.11
CA LYS A 235 1.37 5.59 0.10
C LYS A 235 1.05 6.00 1.55
N ALA A 236 0.96 7.30 1.79
CA ALA A 236 0.64 7.81 3.12
C ALA A 236 -0.75 7.32 3.58
N GLY A 237 -0.84 6.83 4.81
CA GLY A 237 -2.07 6.27 5.36
C GLY A 237 -3.19 7.31 5.45
N HIS A 238 -4.43 6.85 5.23
CA HIS A 238 -5.66 7.58 5.47
C HIS A 238 -5.65 9.00 4.86
N HIS A 239 -5.24 9.07 3.57
CA HIS A 239 -5.18 10.32 2.78
C HIS A 239 -4.38 11.45 3.43
N GLY A 240 -3.40 11.10 4.28
CA GLY A 240 -2.65 12.07 5.07
C GLY A 240 -3.39 12.58 6.32
N SER A 241 -4.30 11.79 6.87
CA SER A 241 -4.98 12.08 8.14
C SER A 241 -3.98 12.25 9.29
N PRO A 242 -4.20 13.18 10.23
CA PRO A 242 -3.40 13.27 11.46
C PRO A 242 -3.40 12.00 12.32
N THR A 243 -4.39 11.10 12.13
CA THR A 243 -4.49 9.82 12.85
C THR A 243 -3.54 8.75 12.33
N SER A 244 -2.89 8.98 11.18
CA SER A 244 -1.97 8.07 10.50
C SER A 244 -0.58 8.67 10.32
N SER A 245 0.32 7.89 9.73
CA SER A 245 1.70 8.32 9.41
C SER A 245 2.42 8.90 10.63
N SER A 246 2.42 8.14 11.73
CA SER A 246 3.09 8.53 12.98
C SER A 246 4.60 8.70 12.78
N GLU A 247 5.23 9.52 13.63
CA GLU A 247 6.68 9.75 13.59
C GLU A 247 7.47 8.43 13.72
N ALA A 248 7.02 7.53 14.59
CA ALA A 248 7.65 6.23 14.80
C ALA A 248 7.56 5.36 13.53
N PHE A 249 6.37 5.31 12.91
CA PHE A 249 6.16 4.55 11.68
C PHE A 249 6.98 5.13 10.53
N LEU A 250 6.90 6.41 10.27
CA LEU A 250 7.66 7.07 9.20
C LEU A 250 9.18 6.94 9.39
N THR A 251 9.67 6.97 10.65
CA THR A 251 11.09 6.75 10.96
C THR A 251 11.53 5.32 10.63
N ALA A 252 10.63 4.34 10.76
CA ALA A 252 10.91 2.95 10.40
C ALA A 252 10.81 2.70 8.88
N VAL A 253 9.84 3.33 8.21
CA VAL A 253 9.67 3.22 6.74
C VAL A 253 10.81 3.91 6.01
N GLN A 254 11.21 5.11 6.42
CA GLN A 254 12.24 5.96 5.79
C GLN A 254 12.01 6.18 4.28
N PRO A 255 10.82 6.61 3.87
CA PRO A 255 10.53 6.75 2.44
C PRO A 255 11.32 7.90 1.82
N SER A 256 11.85 7.69 0.62
CA SER A 256 12.37 8.77 -0.23
C SER A 256 11.24 9.51 -0.94
N VAL A 257 10.12 8.84 -1.18
CA VAL A 257 8.93 9.36 -1.85
C VAL A 257 7.69 9.01 -1.03
N ALA A 258 6.83 10.00 -0.80
CA ALA A 258 5.52 9.80 -0.19
C ALA A 258 4.43 10.26 -1.16
N VAL A 259 3.45 9.40 -1.43
CA VAL A 259 2.28 9.74 -2.23
C VAL A 259 1.06 9.83 -1.34
N ILE A 260 0.30 10.90 -1.49
CA ILE A 260 -0.94 11.15 -0.78
C ILE A 260 -2.08 11.20 -1.81
N SER A 261 -2.91 10.17 -1.84
CA SER A 261 -4.17 10.19 -2.59
C SER A 261 -5.20 10.96 -1.77
N VAL A 262 -5.68 12.07 -2.29
CA VAL A 262 -6.57 12.98 -1.55
C VAL A 262 -7.34 13.86 -2.53
N GLY A 263 -8.56 14.22 -2.20
CA GLY A 263 -9.39 15.13 -2.99
C GLY A 263 -9.09 16.61 -2.72
N ALA A 264 -9.11 17.43 -3.78
CA ALA A 264 -8.85 18.87 -3.67
C ALA A 264 -9.85 19.61 -2.76
N ASP A 265 -11.10 19.21 -2.80
CA ASP A 265 -12.20 19.85 -2.05
C ASP A 265 -12.70 18.94 -0.90
N ASN A 266 -11.80 18.16 -0.27
CA ASN A 266 -12.19 17.28 0.82
C ASN A 266 -12.59 18.05 2.08
N ASP A 267 -13.66 17.62 2.74
CA ASP A 267 -14.20 18.24 3.96
C ASP A 267 -13.40 17.87 5.24
N TYR A 268 -12.42 16.95 5.13
CA TYR A 268 -11.65 16.42 6.26
C TYR A 268 -10.46 17.30 6.63
N GLY A 269 -10.05 18.19 5.74
CA GLY A 269 -8.83 19.00 5.90
C GLY A 269 -7.54 18.18 5.70
N HIS A 270 -7.63 17.10 4.94
CA HIS A 270 -6.48 16.29 4.54
C HIS A 270 -5.75 16.91 3.33
N PRO A 271 -4.41 16.72 3.23
CA PRO A 271 -3.55 16.14 4.25
C PRO A 271 -3.33 17.09 5.43
N GLY A 272 -3.20 16.55 6.63
CA GLY A 272 -2.90 17.30 7.84
C GLY A 272 -1.52 17.96 7.77
N ALA A 273 -1.43 19.20 8.24
CA ALA A 273 -0.16 19.95 8.22
C ALA A 273 0.95 19.26 9.03
N ASP A 274 0.59 18.52 10.06
CA ASP A 274 1.52 17.75 10.89
C ASP A 274 2.06 16.51 10.17
N VAL A 275 1.26 15.88 9.30
CA VAL A 275 1.71 14.75 8.44
C VAL A 275 2.72 15.28 7.43
N LEU A 276 2.39 16.39 6.75
CA LEU A 276 3.31 17.02 5.80
C LEU A 276 4.65 17.38 6.47
N ALA A 277 4.59 18.01 7.66
CA ALA A 277 5.80 18.36 8.40
C ALA A 277 6.65 17.13 8.79
N ARG A 278 6.03 16.00 9.16
CA ARG A 278 6.76 14.76 9.46
C ARG A 278 7.45 14.18 8.22
N LEU A 279 6.78 14.18 7.07
CA LEU A 279 7.36 13.73 5.80
C LEU A 279 8.50 14.65 5.33
N GLU A 280 8.31 15.97 5.40
CA GLU A 280 9.35 16.96 5.10
C GLU A 280 10.57 16.80 5.99
N ALA A 281 10.39 16.49 7.28
CA ALA A 281 11.50 16.28 8.22
C ALA A 281 12.38 15.07 7.86
N LEU A 282 11.83 14.08 7.13
CA LEU A 282 12.56 12.94 6.57
C LEU A 282 13.19 13.24 5.21
N ASN A 283 13.00 14.44 4.66
CA ASN A 283 13.35 14.82 3.30
C ASN A 283 12.68 13.96 2.22
N ALA A 284 11.50 13.41 2.49
CA ALA A 284 10.72 12.69 1.50
C ALA A 284 10.18 13.66 0.43
N GLU A 285 10.25 13.27 -0.85
CA GLU A 285 9.54 13.98 -1.90
C GLU A 285 8.05 13.67 -1.80
N ILE A 286 7.22 14.72 -1.68
CA ILE A 286 5.78 14.56 -1.46
C ILE A 286 5.03 14.82 -2.76
N TYR A 287 4.25 13.84 -3.20
CA TYR A 287 3.33 13.91 -4.33
C TYR A 287 1.89 13.81 -3.84
N ARG A 288 0.99 14.62 -4.43
CA ARG A 288 -0.42 14.68 -4.00
C ARG A 288 -1.33 14.68 -5.21
N THR A 289 -2.37 13.83 -5.20
CA THR A 289 -3.32 13.74 -6.32
C THR A 289 -4.16 15.01 -6.47
N ASP A 290 -4.51 15.70 -5.39
CA ASP A 290 -5.31 16.93 -5.41
C ASP A 290 -4.62 18.13 -6.09
N THR A 291 -3.29 18.13 -6.16
CA THR A 291 -2.51 19.23 -6.74
C THR A 291 -1.79 18.85 -8.04
N GLN A 292 -1.55 17.58 -8.27
CA GLN A 292 -0.72 17.09 -9.38
C GLN A 292 -1.46 16.09 -10.30
N GLY A 293 -2.71 15.73 -9.96
CA GLY A 293 -3.47 14.72 -10.67
C GLY A 293 -2.90 13.32 -10.46
N GLU A 294 -2.94 12.47 -11.48
CA GLU A 294 -2.39 11.12 -11.39
C GLU A 294 -0.89 11.13 -11.20
N ILE A 295 -0.38 10.38 -10.23
CA ILE A 295 1.04 10.20 -9.97
C ILE A 295 1.48 8.86 -10.56
N ILE A 296 2.53 8.88 -11.39
CA ILE A 296 3.01 7.70 -12.10
C ILE A 296 4.46 7.47 -11.70
N ILE A 297 4.73 6.33 -11.08
CA ILE A 297 6.07 5.91 -10.67
C ILE A 297 6.44 4.66 -11.45
N VAL A 298 7.56 4.73 -12.17
CA VAL A 298 8.11 3.61 -12.92
C VAL A 298 9.43 3.20 -12.28
N SER A 299 9.54 1.92 -11.94
CA SER A 299 10.78 1.31 -11.47
C SER A 299 11.36 0.40 -12.56
N ASP A 300 12.66 0.51 -12.79
CA ASP A 300 13.46 -0.45 -13.59
C ASP A 300 14.15 -1.51 -12.70
N GLY A 301 13.83 -1.53 -11.40
CA GLY A 301 14.43 -2.41 -10.40
C GLY A 301 15.69 -1.83 -9.74
N GLU A 302 16.18 -0.68 -10.16
CA GLU A 302 17.33 0.03 -9.58
C GLU A 302 16.99 1.48 -9.25
N THR A 303 16.20 2.13 -10.11
CA THR A 303 15.85 3.56 -10.03
C THR A 303 14.35 3.78 -10.17
N LEU A 304 13.89 4.91 -9.62
CA LEU A 304 12.50 5.37 -9.74
C LEU A 304 12.43 6.58 -10.66
N SER A 305 11.51 6.54 -11.63
CA SER A 305 11.15 7.67 -12.47
C SER A 305 9.73 8.11 -12.15
N ILE A 306 9.53 9.38 -11.78
CA ILE A 306 8.25 9.90 -11.34
C ILE A 306 7.75 10.95 -12.30
N THR A 307 6.50 10.82 -12.73
CA THR A 307 5.79 11.80 -13.56
C THR A 307 4.39 12.03 -13.00
N THR A 308 3.80 13.15 -13.36
CA THR A 308 2.44 13.51 -12.95
C THR A 308 1.59 13.86 -14.15
N ASP A 309 0.29 13.54 -14.09
CA ASP A 309 -0.68 13.86 -15.14
C ASP A 309 -1.88 14.62 -14.55
N PRO A 310 -1.80 15.96 -14.48
CA PRO A 310 -2.90 16.77 -13.95
C PRO A 310 -4.14 16.77 -14.85
N THR A 311 -4.03 16.20 -16.06
CA THR A 311 -5.14 16.10 -17.04
C THR A 311 -5.72 14.70 -17.12
N SER A 312 -5.29 13.77 -16.28
CA SER A 312 -5.72 12.36 -16.31
C SER A 312 -7.24 12.17 -16.23
N ARG A 313 -7.92 13.08 -15.55
CA ARG A 313 -9.39 13.13 -15.45
C ARG A 313 -10.07 13.75 -16.67
N GLU A 314 -9.30 14.34 -17.57
CA GLU A 314 -9.86 14.95 -18.78
C GLU A 314 -9.85 13.95 -19.94
N PRO A 315 -10.91 13.90 -20.75
CA PRO A 315 -10.88 13.14 -21.99
C PRO A 315 -9.79 13.68 -22.93
N ALA A 316 -9.14 12.79 -23.64
CA ALA A 316 -8.07 13.14 -24.60
C ALA A 316 -8.54 13.91 -25.83
N ALA A 317 -9.82 14.21 -25.92
CA ALA A 317 -10.42 14.87 -27.10
C ALA A 317 -10.07 16.37 -27.16
N GLY A 318 -9.60 16.82 -28.29
CA GLY A 318 -9.31 18.25 -28.55
C GLY A 318 -10.59 19.09 -28.77
N LYS A 319 -10.44 20.42 -28.80
CA LYS A 319 -11.56 21.38 -28.98
C LYS A 319 -12.39 21.19 -30.27
N ASP A 320 -11.87 20.47 -31.25
CA ASP A 320 -12.54 20.13 -32.50
C ASP A 320 -13.36 18.82 -32.41
N ALA A 321 -13.43 18.20 -31.23
CA ALA A 321 -14.14 16.96 -31.05
C ALA A 321 -15.67 17.10 -31.27
N PRO A 322 -16.34 16.04 -31.75
CA PRO A 322 -17.74 16.10 -32.14
C PRO A 322 -18.73 16.27 -31.01
N PHE A 323 -18.28 16.11 -29.76
CA PHE A 323 -19.13 16.20 -28.57
C PHE A 323 -18.53 17.14 -27.52
N VAL A 324 -19.41 17.90 -26.85
CA VAL A 324 -19.04 18.90 -25.85
C VAL A 324 -19.84 18.67 -24.58
N GLY A 325 -19.18 18.29 -23.52
CA GLY A 325 -19.76 18.15 -22.18
C GLY A 325 -19.78 19.48 -21.41
N ASN A 326 -20.70 19.59 -20.49
CA ASN A 326 -20.76 20.68 -19.51
C ASN A 326 -20.31 20.12 -18.15
N ARG A 327 -19.15 20.54 -17.63
CA ARG A 327 -18.60 20.10 -16.35
C ARG A 327 -19.56 20.25 -15.17
N ASN A 328 -20.38 21.32 -15.18
CA ASN A 328 -21.28 21.63 -14.08
C ASN A 328 -22.60 20.84 -14.08
N SER A 329 -23.12 20.52 -15.27
CA SER A 329 -24.41 19.83 -15.41
C SER A 329 -24.26 18.35 -15.73
N MET A 330 -23.05 17.91 -16.06
CA MET A 330 -22.75 16.55 -16.54
C MET A 330 -23.63 16.15 -17.72
N ILE A 331 -23.87 17.10 -18.64
CA ILE A 331 -24.64 16.85 -19.87
C ILE A 331 -23.72 17.01 -21.06
N VAL A 332 -23.69 16.01 -21.95
CA VAL A 332 -22.95 16.06 -23.22
C VAL A 332 -23.89 16.47 -24.37
N HIS A 333 -23.37 17.32 -25.23
CA HIS A 333 -24.01 17.86 -26.43
C HIS A 333 -23.24 17.48 -27.69
N SER A 334 -23.90 17.39 -28.83
CA SER A 334 -23.18 17.46 -30.09
C SER A 334 -22.49 18.83 -30.22
N ALA A 335 -21.29 18.90 -30.78
CA ALA A 335 -20.56 20.15 -31.00
C ALA A 335 -21.35 21.16 -31.86
N SER A 336 -22.31 20.68 -32.67
CA SER A 336 -23.24 21.51 -33.46
C SER A 336 -24.48 21.97 -32.67
N CYS A 337 -24.62 21.65 -31.40
CA CYS A 337 -25.78 21.99 -30.59
C CYS A 337 -25.84 23.49 -30.30
N ALA A 338 -27.02 24.08 -30.53
CA ALA A 338 -27.24 25.51 -30.24
C ALA A 338 -27.21 25.87 -28.72
N LYS A 339 -27.17 24.88 -27.84
CA LYS A 339 -27.17 25.03 -26.38
C LYS A 339 -25.86 24.54 -25.76
N LEU A 340 -24.74 24.90 -26.35
CA LEU A 340 -23.44 24.57 -25.77
C LEU A 340 -23.19 25.34 -24.46
N PRO A 341 -22.48 24.76 -23.50
CA PRO A 341 -22.05 25.47 -22.28
C PRO A 341 -21.07 26.60 -22.60
N GLY A 342 -20.87 27.52 -21.65
CA GLY A 342 -19.80 28.51 -21.71
C GLY A 342 -18.43 27.82 -21.89
N GLU A 343 -17.49 28.49 -22.55
CA GLU A 343 -16.19 27.88 -22.90
C GLU A 343 -15.42 27.37 -21.68
N GLU A 344 -15.52 28.07 -20.56
CA GLU A 344 -14.89 27.73 -19.28
C GLU A 344 -15.42 26.42 -18.69
N ASN A 345 -16.63 25.99 -19.10
CA ASN A 345 -17.28 24.77 -18.60
C ASN A 345 -17.27 23.63 -19.61
N ARG A 346 -16.53 23.79 -20.72
CA ARG A 346 -16.48 22.76 -21.78
C ARG A 346 -15.46 21.72 -21.49
N ILE A 347 -15.84 20.48 -21.78
CA ILE A 347 -14.98 19.33 -21.90
C ILE A 347 -15.32 18.64 -23.23
N TYR A 348 -14.35 18.04 -23.88
CA TYR A 348 -14.51 17.56 -25.24
C TYR A 348 -14.37 16.04 -25.30
N PHE A 349 -15.23 15.39 -26.10
CA PHE A 349 -15.29 13.95 -26.25
C PHE A 349 -15.30 13.53 -27.72
N ASN A 350 -14.62 12.43 -28.07
CA ASN A 350 -14.63 11.89 -29.43
C ASN A 350 -15.94 11.17 -29.76
N SER A 351 -16.65 10.65 -28.75
CA SER A 351 -17.97 10.01 -28.90
C SER A 351 -18.91 10.36 -27.77
N ALA A 352 -20.21 10.12 -27.97
CA ALA A 352 -21.19 10.26 -26.92
C ALA A 352 -21.10 9.14 -25.88
N GLU A 353 -20.63 7.98 -26.30
CA GLU A 353 -20.35 6.82 -25.47
C GLU A 353 -19.17 7.10 -24.53
N GLU A 354 -18.08 7.69 -25.06
CA GLU A 354 -16.97 8.16 -24.23
C GLU A 354 -17.47 9.12 -23.14
N ALA A 355 -18.32 10.09 -23.49
CA ALA A 355 -18.89 11.01 -22.51
C ALA A 355 -19.76 10.30 -21.44
N GLU A 356 -20.50 9.25 -21.83
CA GLU A 356 -21.26 8.43 -20.86
C GLU A 356 -20.33 7.67 -19.91
N GLU A 357 -19.18 7.19 -20.36
CA GLU A 357 -18.14 6.58 -19.54
C GLU A 357 -17.59 7.54 -18.49
N TYR A 358 -17.57 8.85 -18.79
CA TYR A 358 -17.24 9.93 -17.84
C TYR A 358 -18.44 10.43 -17.01
N GLY A 359 -19.56 9.69 -17.02
CA GLY A 359 -20.75 10.02 -16.24
C GLY A 359 -21.66 11.11 -16.85
N TYR A 360 -21.40 11.54 -18.09
CA TYR A 360 -22.23 12.53 -18.75
C TYR A 360 -23.50 11.90 -19.30
N LYS A 361 -24.62 12.62 -19.19
CA LYS A 361 -25.91 12.23 -19.78
C LYS A 361 -26.09 12.90 -21.15
N LYS A 362 -26.58 12.14 -22.11
CA LYS A 362 -26.83 12.68 -23.46
C LYS A 362 -27.91 13.78 -23.43
N HIS A 363 -27.59 14.93 -24.01
CA HIS A 363 -28.59 15.96 -24.33
C HIS A 363 -29.46 15.50 -25.49
N THR A 364 -30.70 16.01 -25.57
CA THR A 364 -31.67 15.68 -26.63
C THR A 364 -31.18 16.01 -28.06
N CYS A 365 -30.11 16.76 -28.25
CA CYS A 365 -29.50 17.00 -29.56
C CYS A 365 -28.66 15.83 -30.07
N ILE A 366 -28.34 14.84 -29.26
CA ILE A 366 -27.70 13.58 -29.61
C ILE A 366 -28.80 12.55 -29.85
N LYS A 367 -28.86 11.98 -31.05
CA LYS A 367 -29.88 11.02 -31.47
C LYS A 367 -29.41 9.60 -31.25
#